data_289b7a4286a18cac228bbd49e616d949
#
_entry.id   289b7a4286a18cac228bbd49e616d949
#
_cell.length_a   1.000
_cell.length_b   1.000
_cell.length_c   1.000
_cell.angle_alpha   90.00
_cell.angle_beta   90.00
_cell.angle_gamma   90.00
#
_symmetry.space_group_name_H-M   'P 1'
#
loop_
_entity.id
_entity.type
_entity.pdbx_description
1 polymer ?
#
loop_
_entity_poly.entity_id
_entity_poly.type
_entity_poly.pdbx_seq_one_letter_code
_entity_poly.pdbx_strand_id
1 'polypeptide(L)'
;LAQILGLSLIPALVKPALKALVLDLDNTLYQGILGEEGIDNLNLSPLHKTLQEKIKTFKKQGFLLALASKNEEKDAKKLFEIRKDFILQWDDFDVRMINWEPKGENILKIAKKFNINTNAMLFIDDNIAELENTK
;
A
#
# COMPACT_ATOMS: atom_id res chain seq x y z
N LEU A 1 6.85 1.40 10.01
CA LEU A 1 5.56 1.74 10.61
C LEU A 1 5.63 3.04 11.40
N ALA A 2 6.67 3.19 12.21
CA ALA A 2 6.85 4.42 12.95
C ALA A 2 7.01 5.61 12.03
N GLN A 3 7.65 5.43 10.89
CA GLN A 3 7.81 6.49 9.92
C GLN A 3 6.48 6.91 9.30
N ILE A 4 5.60 5.95 9.07
CA ILE A 4 4.28 6.27 8.53
C ILE A 4 3.51 7.16 9.49
N LEU A 5 3.55 6.83 10.76
CA LEU A 5 2.88 7.64 11.77
C LEU A 5 3.52 9.01 11.92
N GLY A 6 4.85 9.08 11.81
CA GLY A 6 5.57 10.35 11.85
C GLY A 6 5.25 11.23 10.66
N LEU A 7 5.14 10.63 9.48
CA LEU A 7 4.85 11.37 8.27
C LEU A 7 3.47 12.01 8.28
N SER A 8 2.54 11.47 9.05
CA SER A 8 1.22 12.08 9.16
C SER A 8 1.27 13.45 9.81
N LEU A 9 2.34 13.76 10.53
CA LEU A 9 2.49 15.06 11.20
C LEU A 9 3.35 16.04 10.40
N ILE A 10 4.41 15.53 9.77
CA ILE A 10 5.39 16.37 9.09
C ILE A 10 4.85 17.04 7.82
N PRO A 11 4.14 16.33 6.96
CA PRO A 11 3.71 16.94 5.69
C PRO A 11 2.84 18.17 5.85
N ALA A 12 2.10 18.24 6.95
CA ALA A 12 1.24 19.40 7.19
C ALA A 12 2.04 20.70 7.33
N LEU A 13 3.31 20.60 7.66
CA LEU A 13 4.15 21.76 7.94
C LEU A 13 4.98 22.20 6.75
N VAL A 14 5.41 21.25 5.90
CA VAL A 14 6.46 21.55 4.93
C VAL A 14 6.16 21.19 3.50
N LYS A 15 5.08 20.48 3.24
CA LYS A 15 4.81 19.93 1.91
C LYS A 15 3.38 20.18 1.47
N PRO A 16 3.14 20.14 0.16
CA PRO A 16 1.77 20.01 -0.30
C PRO A 16 1.12 18.81 0.37
N ALA A 17 -0.16 18.90 0.62
CA ALA A 17 -0.87 17.82 1.30
C ALA A 17 -0.76 16.52 0.51
N LEU A 18 -0.56 15.42 1.21
CA LEU A 18 -0.62 14.11 0.61
C LEU A 18 -2.04 13.81 0.18
N LYS A 19 -2.20 13.14 -0.94
CA LYS A 19 -3.51 12.82 -1.50
C LYS A 19 -3.74 11.34 -1.68
N ALA A 20 -2.68 10.55 -1.74
CA ALA A 20 -2.80 9.12 -2.00
C ALA A 20 -1.75 8.32 -1.25
N LEU A 21 -2.11 7.09 -0.93
CA LEU A 21 -1.20 6.11 -0.36
C LEU A 21 -1.04 4.99 -1.37
N VAL A 22 0.19 4.58 -1.62
CA VAL A 22 0.51 3.48 -2.52
C VAL A 22 1.15 2.38 -1.70
N LEU A 23 0.54 1.20 -1.70
CA LEU A 23 0.90 0.10 -0.82
C LEU A 23 1.41 -1.09 -1.60
N ASP A 24 2.42 -1.75 -1.05
CA ASP A 24 2.82 -3.06 -1.50
C ASP A 24 2.02 -4.12 -0.74
N LEU A 25 2.12 -5.37 -1.13
CA LEU A 25 1.48 -6.49 -0.45
C LEU A 25 2.48 -7.26 0.39
N ASP A 26 3.37 -8.01 -0.25
CA ASP A 26 4.29 -8.92 0.45
C ASP A 26 5.13 -8.19 1.48
N ASN A 27 5.14 -8.73 2.71
CA ASN A 27 5.89 -8.18 3.84
C ASN A 27 5.57 -6.71 4.17
N THR A 28 4.41 -6.23 3.74
CA THR A 28 3.95 -4.87 4.04
C THR A 28 2.59 -4.92 4.72
N LEU A 29 1.55 -5.40 4.05
CA LEU A 29 0.23 -5.53 4.65
C LEU A 29 0.11 -6.78 5.51
N TYR A 30 1.03 -7.70 5.36
CA TYR A 30 1.12 -8.94 6.11
C TYR A 30 2.57 -9.40 6.10
N GLN A 31 2.90 -10.40 6.88
CA GLN A 31 4.21 -11.03 6.84
C GLN A 31 4.16 -12.22 5.91
N GLY A 32 5.09 -12.28 4.95
CA GLY A 32 5.19 -13.38 4.02
C GLY A 32 5.09 -12.95 2.58
N ILE A 33 5.33 -13.89 1.69
CA ILE A 33 5.30 -13.70 0.24
C ILE A 33 4.19 -14.57 -0.34
N LEU A 34 3.17 -13.92 -0.88
CA LEU A 34 1.97 -14.61 -1.36
C LEU A 34 2.27 -15.73 -2.35
N GLY A 35 3.13 -15.45 -3.33
CA GLY A 35 3.45 -16.43 -4.36
C GLY A 35 4.23 -17.64 -3.87
N GLU A 36 4.89 -17.54 -2.72
CA GLU A 36 5.69 -18.62 -2.16
C GLU A 36 4.97 -19.37 -1.06
N GLU A 37 4.26 -18.67 -0.20
CA GLU A 37 3.68 -19.26 1.00
C GLU A 37 2.21 -19.61 0.87
N GLY A 38 1.51 -18.99 -0.05
CA GLY A 38 0.09 -19.20 -0.22
C GLY A 38 -0.75 -18.37 0.73
N ILE A 39 -2.02 -18.25 0.41
CA ILE A 39 -2.95 -17.35 1.11
C ILE A 39 -3.08 -17.68 2.60
N ASP A 40 -3.15 -18.98 2.92
CA ASP A 40 -3.41 -19.39 4.30
C ASP A 40 -2.22 -19.25 5.23
N ASN A 41 -1.03 -19.15 4.68
CA ASN A 41 0.21 -19.11 5.46
C ASN A 41 0.76 -17.70 5.69
N LEU A 42 0.09 -16.70 5.20
CA LEU A 42 0.48 -15.32 5.44
C LEU A 42 0.11 -14.93 6.86
N ASN A 43 1.03 -14.26 7.54
CA ASN A 43 0.81 -13.88 8.93
C ASN A 43 0.38 -12.43 9.06
N LEU A 44 -0.79 -12.22 9.65
CA LEU A 44 -1.31 -10.89 9.93
C LEU A 44 -1.08 -10.59 11.41
N SER A 45 0.10 -10.07 11.73
CA SER A 45 0.46 -9.75 13.11
C SER A 45 -0.35 -8.55 13.63
N PRO A 46 -0.33 -8.31 14.95
CA PRO A 46 -0.99 -7.10 15.50
C PRO A 46 -0.50 -5.81 14.87
N LEU A 47 0.79 -5.71 14.52
CA LEU A 47 1.33 -4.55 13.83
C LEU A 47 0.73 -4.38 12.45
N HIS A 48 0.57 -5.47 11.73
CA HIS A 48 -0.04 -5.42 10.40
C HIS A 48 -1.50 -5.00 10.47
N LYS A 49 -2.21 -5.48 11.49
CA LYS A 49 -3.60 -5.07 11.69
C LYS A 49 -3.69 -3.58 12.00
N THR A 50 -2.79 -3.09 12.85
CA THR A 50 -2.75 -1.66 13.19
C THR A 50 -2.46 -0.83 11.94
N LEU A 51 -1.53 -1.28 11.11
CA LEU A 51 -1.23 -0.58 9.86
C LEU A 51 -2.46 -0.51 8.96
N GLN A 52 -3.14 -1.64 8.79
CA GLN A 52 -4.34 -1.66 7.95
C GLN A 52 -5.45 -0.77 8.51
N GLU A 53 -5.60 -0.73 9.83
CA GLU A 53 -6.57 0.16 10.45
C GLU A 53 -6.25 1.63 10.18
N LYS A 54 -4.98 2.00 10.26
CA LYS A 54 -4.55 3.37 9.96
C LYS A 54 -4.83 3.73 8.50
N ILE A 55 -4.52 2.81 7.60
CA ILE A 55 -4.77 3.04 6.17
C ILE A 55 -6.26 3.20 5.91
N LYS A 56 -7.08 2.37 6.55
CA LYS A 56 -8.53 2.46 6.44
C LYS A 56 -9.03 3.82 6.91
N THR A 57 -8.45 4.33 8.00
CA THR A 57 -8.79 5.66 8.52
C THR A 57 -8.45 6.75 7.52
N PHE A 58 -7.27 6.67 6.89
CA PHE A 58 -6.90 7.64 5.86
C PHE A 58 -7.87 7.60 4.69
N LYS A 59 -8.29 6.40 4.29
CA LYS A 59 -9.27 6.26 3.23
C LYS A 59 -10.56 6.99 3.58
N LYS A 60 -11.04 6.83 4.80
CA LYS A 60 -12.24 7.51 5.27
C LYS A 60 -12.09 9.01 5.29
N GLN A 61 -10.87 9.50 5.43
CA GLN A 61 -10.57 10.93 5.43
C GLN A 61 -10.43 11.50 4.02
N GLY A 62 -10.58 10.67 3.00
CA GLY A 62 -10.55 11.14 1.63
C GLY A 62 -9.29 10.80 0.85
N PHE A 63 -8.35 10.07 1.45
CA PHE A 63 -7.15 9.64 0.73
C PHE A 63 -7.50 8.59 -0.31
N LEU A 64 -6.83 8.68 -1.45
CA LEU A 64 -6.91 7.64 -2.47
C LEU A 64 -5.97 6.51 -2.10
N LEU A 65 -6.36 5.28 -2.39
CA LEU A 65 -5.51 4.12 -2.12
C LEU A 65 -5.19 3.39 -3.41
N ALA A 66 -3.95 2.94 -3.53
CA ALA A 66 -3.51 2.13 -4.66
C ALA A 66 -2.65 0.98 -4.18
N LEU A 67 -2.72 -0.14 -4.88
CA LEU A 67 -1.78 -1.24 -4.71
C LEU A 67 -0.76 -1.19 -5.83
N ALA A 68 0.50 -1.41 -5.50
CA ALA A 68 1.57 -1.58 -6.47
C ALA A 68 2.40 -2.77 -6.00
N SER A 69 2.21 -3.92 -6.60
CA SER A 69 2.83 -5.15 -6.14
C SER A 69 3.21 -6.05 -7.30
N LYS A 70 4.35 -6.73 -7.18
CA LYS A 70 4.75 -7.76 -8.13
C LYS A 70 4.14 -9.07 -7.68
N ASN A 71 3.00 -9.40 -8.23
CA ASN A 71 2.24 -10.61 -7.90
C ASN A 71 1.32 -10.95 -9.07
N GLU A 72 0.69 -12.12 -8.99
CA GLU A 72 -0.39 -12.45 -9.90
C GLU A 72 -1.65 -11.77 -9.40
N GLU A 73 -2.30 -11.02 -10.26
CA GLU A 73 -3.48 -10.25 -9.86
C GLU A 73 -4.58 -11.15 -9.30
N LYS A 74 -4.85 -12.30 -9.92
CA LYS A 74 -5.91 -13.16 -9.45
C LYS A 74 -5.61 -13.78 -8.09
N ASP A 75 -4.34 -14.02 -7.78
CA ASP A 75 -3.95 -14.51 -6.46
C ASP A 75 -4.16 -13.44 -5.40
N ALA A 76 -3.82 -12.20 -5.71
CA ALA A 76 -4.04 -11.09 -4.80
C ALA A 76 -5.52 -10.86 -4.56
N LYS A 77 -6.34 -10.93 -5.61
CA LYS A 77 -7.77 -10.78 -5.47
C LYS A 77 -8.35 -11.88 -4.58
N LYS A 78 -7.90 -13.10 -4.79
CA LYS A 78 -8.33 -14.24 -4.00
C LYS A 78 -7.95 -14.09 -2.53
N LEU A 79 -6.78 -13.53 -2.27
CA LEU A 79 -6.32 -13.27 -0.91
C LEU A 79 -7.36 -12.43 -0.15
N PHE A 80 -7.79 -11.32 -0.72
CA PHE A 80 -8.76 -10.46 -0.08
C PHE A 80 -10.14 -11.10 0.03
N GLU A 81 -10.47 -12.01 -0.87
CA GLU A 81 -11.75 -12.72 -0.80
C GLU A 81 -11.76 -13.78 0.30
N ILE A 82 -10.63 -14.47 0.50
CA ILE A 82 -10.53 -15.61 1.43
C ILE A 82 -10.18 -15.17 2.85
N ARG A 83 -9.23 -14.25 3.00
CA ARG A 83 -8.74 -13.83 4.33
C ARG A 83 -9.68 -12.79 4.92
N LYS A 84 -10.60 -13.26 5.76
CA LYS A 84 -11.58 -12.37 6.39
C LYS A 84 -11.02 -11.58 7.57
N ASP A 85 -9.82 -11.92 8.01
CA ASP A 85 -9.15 -11.20 9.09
C ASP A 85 -8.49 -9.90 8.59
N PHE A 86 -8.41 -9.68 7.29
CA PHE A 86 -7.89 -8.44 6.72
C PHE A 86 -8.90 -7.31 6.93
N ILE A 87 -8.40 -6.17 7.38
CA ILE A 87 -9.22 -4.97 7.61
C ILE A 87 -9.47 -4.26 6.29
N LEU A 88 -8.44 -4.13 5.46
CA LEU A 88 -8.59 -3.58 4.12
C LEU A 88 -9.23 -4.62 3.20
N GLN A 89 -10.09 -4.15 2.32
CA GLN A 89 -10.79 -4.99 1.36
C GLN A 89 -10.32 -4.64 -0.05
N TRP A 90 -10.56 -5.55 -0.98
CA TRP A 90 -10.18 -5.34 -2.38
C TRP A 90 -10.73 -4.02 -2.93
N ASP A 91 -11.97 -3.70 -2.58
CA ASP A 91 -12.63 -2.51 -3.08
C ASP A 91 -12.20 -1.21 -2.41
N ASP A 92 -11.40 -1.31 -1.33
CA ASP A 92 -10.84 -0.10 -0.73
C ASP A 92 -9.80 0.55 -1.63
N PHE A 93 -9.22 -0.21 -2.55
CA PHE A 93 -8.18 0.29 -3.43
C PHE A 93 -8.79 0.87 -4.71
N ASP A 94 -8.52 2.14 -4.94
CA ASP A 94 -9.03 2.85 -6.11
C ASP A 94 -8.32 2.43 -7.39
N VAL A 95 -7.05 2.05 -7.28
CA VAL A 95 -6.25 1.53 -8.38
C VAL A 95 -5.44 0.34 -7.88
N ARG A 96 -5.36 -0.70 -8.68
CA ARG A 96 -4.61 -1.91 -8.35
C ARG A 96 -3.67 -2.23 -9.50
N MET A 97 -2.37 -1.97 -9.31
CA MET A 97 -1.31 -2.30 -10.27
C MET A 97 -0.58 -3.53 -9.76
N ILE A 98 -1.10 -4.69 -10.07
CA ILE A 98 -0.55 -5.97 -9.63
C ILE A 98 -0.07 -6.70 -10.87
N ASN A 99 1.23 -6.64 -11.11
CA ASN A 99 1.84 -7.22 -12.30
C ASN A 99 3.34 -7.35 -12.06
N TRP A 100 4.08 -7.83 -13.06
CA TRP A 100 5.51 -8.07 -12.94
C TRP A 100 6.35 -6.97 -13.59
N GLU A 101 5.73 -5.86 -13.98
CA GLU A 101 6.44 -4.72 -14.54
C GLU A 101 7.22 -3.96 -13.47
N PRO A 102 8.21 -3.14 -13.87
CA PRO A 102 8.95 -2.35 -12.89
C PRO A 102 8.04 -1.48 -12.04
N LYS A 103 8.33 -1.43 -10.75
CA LYS A 103 7.50 -0.71 -9.80
C LYS A 103 7.41 0.78 -10.14
N GLY A 104 8.51 1.38 -10.58
CA GLY A 104 8.51 2.80 -10.94
C GLY A 104 7.53 3.14 -12.05
N GLU A 105 7.41 2.27 -13.04
CA GLU A 105 6.45 2.48 -14.12
C GLU A 105 5.02 2.40 -13.61
N ASN A 106 4.74 1.45 -12.72
CA ASN A 106 3.43 1.32 -12.13
C ASN A 106 3.07 2.54 -11.29
N ILE A 107 4.04 3.08 -10.57
CA ILE A 107 3.83 4.29 -9.77
C ILE A 107 3.44 5.47 -10.65
N LEU A 108 4.12 5.64 -11.78
CA LEU A 108 3.77 6.71 -12.73
C LEU A 108 2.37 6.52 -13.29
N LYS A 109 1.99 5.29 -13.59
CA LYS A 109 0.65 4.99 -14.07
C LYS A 109 -0.41 5.30 -13.02
N ILE A 110 -0.12 5.00 -11.75
CA ILE A 110 -1.03 5.31 -10.66
C ILE A 110 -1.21 6.82 -10.53
N ALA A 111 -0.11 7.57 -10.55
CA ALA A 111 -0.17 9.02 -10.46
C ALA A 111 -1.02 9.59 -11.60
N LYS A 112 -0.87 9.05 -12.79
CA LYS A 112 -1.62 9.50 -13.94
C LYS A 112 -3.11 9.20 -13.79
N LYS A 113 -3.45 8.01 -13.30
CA LYS A 113 -4.85 7.63 -13.08
C LYS A 113 -5.51 8.49 -12.02
N PHE A 114 -4.78 8.87 -10.99
CA PHE A 114 -5.28 9.74 -9.93
C PHE A 114 -5.22 11.23 -10.33
N ASN A 115 -4.51 11.52 -11.41
CA ASN A 115 -4.29 12.90 -11.85
C ASN A 115 -3.65 13.75 -10.75
N ILE A 116 -2.60 13.21 -10.14
CA ILE A 116 -1.84 13.90 -9.10
C ILE A 116 -0.35 13.78 -9.38
N ASN A 117 0.43 14.62 -8.72
CA ASN A 117 1.88 14.56 -8.81
C ASN A 117 2.40 13.46 -7.89
N THR A 118 3.51 12.84 -8.25
CA THR A 118 4.09 11.78 -7.42
C THR A 118 4.49 12.27 -6.03
N ASN A 119 4.79 13.55 -5.87
CA ASN A 119 5.12 14.09 -4.56
C ASN A 119 3.89 14.22 -3.64
N ALA A 120 2.68 14.00 -4.17
CA ALA A 120 1.46 13.96 -3.36
C ALA A 120 1.12 12.54 -2.92
N MET A 121 2.01 11.58 -3.16
CA MET A 121 1.81 10.17 -2.83
C MET A 121 2.78 9.73 -1.75
N LEU A 122 2.31 8.90 -0.83
CA LEU A 122 3.15 8.26 0.17
C LEU A 122 3.26 6.78 -0.18
N PHE A 123 4.48 6.28 -0.29
CA PHE A 123 4.72 4.88 -0.60
C PHE A 123 4.96 4.09 0.67
N ILE A 124 4.23 3.00 0.84
CA ILE A 124 4.34 2.13 2.00
C ILE A 124 4.81 0.77 1.51
N ASP A 125 6.02 0.41 1.91
CA ASP A 125 6.76 -0.72 1.38
C ASP A 125 7.62 -1.29 2.51
N ASP A 126 8.04 -2.55 2.39
CA ASP A 126 8.88 -3.19 3.39
C ASP A 126 10.33 -2.70 3.34
N ASN A 127 10.72 -2.03 2.26
CA ASN A 127 12.09 -1.56 2.10
C ASN A 127 12.16 -0.05 2.34
N ILE A 128 12.36 0.30 3.61
CA ILE A 128 12.43 1.70 4.03
C ILE A 128 13.59 2.43 3.36
N ALA A 129 14.73 1.75 3.20
CA ALA A 129 15.89 2.36 2.54
C ALA A 129 15.57 2.72 1.09
N GLU A 130 14.81 1.88 0.41
CA GLU A 130 14.38 2.14 -0.96
C GLU A 130 13.44 3.34 -1.02
N LEU A 131 12.55 3.46 -0.06
CA LEU A 131 11.68 4.63 0.03
C LEU A 131 12.48 5.91 0.22
N GLU A 132 13.50 5.87 1.05
CA GLU A 132 14.34 7.03 1.29
C GLU A 132 15.10 7.42 0.04
N ASN A 133 15.56 6.46 -0.74
CA ASN A 133 16.30 6.71 -1.95
C ASN A 133 15.47 7.28 -3.07
N THR A 134 14.17 7.08 -3.04
CA THR A 134 13.28 7.62 -4.08
C THR A 134 12.90 9.07 -3.84
N LYS A 135 13.29 9.59 -2.73
CA LYS A 135 13.06 11.01 -2.42
C LYS A 135 14.13 11.86 -3.09
#